data_ff7f7b21c9d62e4417540eb023ffd4b9
#
_entry.id   ff7f7b21c9d62e4417540eb023ffd4b9
#
_cell.length_a   1.000
_cell.length_b   1.000
_cell.length_c   1.000
_cell.angle_alpha   90.00
_cell.angle_beta   90.00
_cell.angle_gamma   90.00
#
_symmetry.space_group_name_H-M   'P 1'
#
loop_
_entity.id
_entity.type
_entity.pdbx_description
1 polymer ?
#
loop_
_entity_poly.entity_id
_entity_poly.type
_entity_poly.pdbx_seq_one_letter_code
_entity_poly.pdbx_strand_id
1 'polypeptide(L)'
;MSRSTPTTLGALKASGYRSRPVKDELRENLIGRLESGDKLFPGIRGYEDSVVPQLVNAILARHDFILLGLRGQAKSRILRQLTGLLDARMPVIAGSEVNDDPLAPISKYGRQAIAEHGDDTPIEWLAREQRYLEKLATPDVTIADIIGDLDPIKAARGGYILSDELTIHYGMLPRANRGIFAMNELPDLSPRIQVGMFNILEEGDVQIKGYPIRLRLDLLIAFTANPEDYTARGKIITPLKDRIAAEVRTHYPKDVETGMAITEQEAWLVRNGRPLQIPTFVREVVERMAFLARMESRVDQRSGVSQRMPIAVLETLVSSAEQRAIRQDEGDVVPRIGDIYASLPAVTGKMELEYEGELHGAGRIARELVSAAAGMTYDDYAGGADVDAIVEYFDNGGVMQVSEDAAASACVTGFGQVPGLLELADLLGLAPEDASDGLRAAACELILEGLVSDQKISRTRGGGYRRAGV
;
A
#
# COMPACT_ATOMS: atom_id res chain seq x y z
N MET A 1 25.40 9.87 32.49
CA MET A 1 26.50 8.92 32.19
C MET A 1 25.97 7.94 31.13
N SER A 2 26.49 7.99 29.92
CA SER A 2 26.17 7.02 28.87
C SER A 2 26.68 5.65 29.32
N ARG A 3 25.77 4.76 29.76
CA ARG A 3 26.13 3.37 30.02
C ARG A 3 26.61 2.77 28.70
N SER A 4 27.86 2.31 28.66
CA SER A 4 28.39 1.60 27.50
C SER A 4 27.51 0.38 27.21
N THR A 5 27.14 0.18 25.96
CA THR A 5 26.34 -0.98 25.53
C THR A 5 27.12 -2.25 25.88
N PRO A 6 26.53 -3.24 26.60
CA PRO A 6 27.21 -4.50 26.89
C PRO A 6 27.67 -5.23 25.62
N THR A 7 28.89 -5.75 25.64
CA THR A 7 29.50 -6.49 24.53
C THR A 7 29.79 -7.95 24.86
N THR A 8 29.59 -8.32 26.14
CA THR A 8 29.74 -9.71 26.63
C THR A 8 28.53 -10.13 27.44
N LEU A 9 28.34 -11.44 27.57
CA LEU A 9 27.27 -12.05 28.36
C LEU A 9 27.32 -11.59 29.84
N GLY A 10 28.50 -11.56 30.45
CA GLY A 10 28.68 -11.10 31.83
C GLY A 10 28.30 -9.64 32.02
N ALA A 11 28.70 -8.76 31.08
CA ALA A 11 28.30 -7.35 31.10
C ALA A 11 26.77 -7.20 30.92
N LEU A 12 26.15 -8.04 30.09
CA LEU A 12 24.70 -8.06 29.89
C LEU A 12 23.96 -8.46 31.17
N LYS A 13 24.41 -9.53 31.84
CA LYS A 13 23.86 -9.95 33.14
C LYS A 13 23.99 -8.84 34.20
N ALA A 14 25.16 -8.21 34.27
CA ALA A 14 25.43 -7.14 35.21
C ALA A 14 24.60 -5.87 34.93
N SER A 15 24.16 -5.65 33.68
CA SER A 15 23.28 -4.53 33.32
C SER A 15 21.84 -4.69 33.85
N GLY A 16 21.45 -5.89 34.30
CA GLY A 16 20.10 -6.22 34.70
C GLY A 16 19.14 -6.45 33.54
N TYR A 17 19.67 -6.68 32.32
CA TYR A 17 18.85 -7.01 31.15
C TYR A 17 18.03 -8.28 31.40
N ARG A 18 16.76 -8.24 30.99
CA ARG A 18 15.86 -9.39 31.05
C ARG A 18 15.34 -9.66 29.65
N SER A 19 15.53 -10.87 29.17
CA SER A 19 14.91 -11.32 27.95
C SER A 19 13.42 -11.55 28.13
N ARG A 20 12.65 -11.26 27.09
CA ARG A 20 11.22 -11.50 27.04
C ARG A 20 10.82 -12.03 25.67
N PRO A 21 9.79 -12.89 25.57
CA PRO A 21 9.27 -13.34 24.29
C PRO A 21 8.84 -12.19 23.40
N VAL A 22 9.01 -12.34 22.08
CA VAL A 22 8.70 -11.26 21.11
C VAL A 22 7.24 -10.81 21.18
N LYS A 23 6.30 -11.73 21.40
CA LYS A 23 4.87 -11.38 21.53
C LYS A 23 4.59 -10.58 22.81
N ASP A 24 5.33 -10.82 23.89
CA ASP A 24 5.22 -10.03 25.11
C ASP A 24 5.88 -8.66 24.93
N GLU A 25 7.03 -8.59 24.27
CA GLU A 25 7.70 -7.33 23.90
C GLU A 25 6.78 -6.41 23.09
N LEU A 26 6.19 -6.95 22.02
CA LEU A 26 5.24 -6.21 21.17
C LEU A 26 4.03 -5.70 21.95
N ARG A 27 3.48 -6.56 22.83
CA ARG A 27 2.35 -6.24 23.68
C ARG A 27 2.68 -5.12 24.66
N GLU A 28 3.79 -5.22 25.38
CA GLU A 28 4.21 -4.22 26.38
C GLU A 28 4.50 -2.87 25.71
N ASN A 29 5.21 -2.87 24.58
CA ASN A 29 5.50 -1.66 23.82
C ASN A 29 4.22 -1.03 23.24
N LEU A 30 3.25 -1.85 22.81
CA LEU A 30 1.95 -1.37 22.36
C LEU A 30 1.17 -0.72 23.51
N ILE A 31 1.14 -1.33 24.70
CA ILE A 31 0.49 -0.74 25.88
C ILE A 31 1.10 0.63 26.19
N GLY A 32 2.43 0.73 26.23
CA GLY A 32 3.11 2.00 26.45
C GLY A 32 2.72 3.09 25.45
N ARG A 33 2.55 2.73 24.17
CA ARG A 33 2.08 3.69 23.15
C ARG A 33 0.61 4.07 23.31
N LEU A 34 -0.23 3.14 23.71
CA LEU A 34 -1.64 3.43 24.01
C LEU A 34 -1.78 4.37 25.20
N GLU A 35 -0.97 4.18 26.25
CA GLU A 35 -0.94 5.04 27.43
C GLU A 35 -0.39 6.44 27.13
N SER A 36 0.61 6.56 26.24
CA SER A 36 1.17 7.85 25.81
C SER A 36 0.26 8.59 24.82
N GLY A 37 -0.73 7.93 24.22
CA GLY A 37 -1.55 8.49 23.15
C GLY A 37 -0.82 8.62 21.80
N ASP A 38 0.29 7.92 21.64
CA ASP A 38 1.05 7.94 20.39
C ASP A 38 0.24 7.35 19.23
N LYS A 39 0.34 7.99 18.06
CA LYS A 39 -0.31 7.48 16.86
C LYS A 39 0.27 6.11 16.48
N LEU A 40 -0.59 5.10 16.51
CA LEU A 40 -0.27 3.77 15.99
C LEU A 40 -0.30 3.78 14.46
N PHE A 41 0.61 3.06 13.82
CA PHE A 41 0.69 2.92 12.36
C PHE A 41 0.70 4.28 11.62
N PRO A 42 1.72 5.14 11.82
CA PRO A 42 1.80 6.45 11.17
C PRO A 42 1.75 6.34 9.65
N GLY A 43 0.94 7.21 9.01
CA GLY A 43 0.74 7.19 7.56
C GLY A 43 -0.22 6.09 7.06
N ILE A 44 -0.83 5.31 7.93
CA ILE A 44 -2.03 4.52 7.63
C ILE A 44 -3.23 5.40 7.93
N ARG A 45 -4.14 5.55 6.96
CA ARG A 45 -5.33 6.40 7.03
C ARG A 45 -6.59 5.60 6.69
N GLY A 46 -7.73 5.97 7.30
CA GLY A 46 -9.04 5.36 7.06
C GLY A 46 -9.23 3.99 7.73
N TYR A 47 -8.30 3.60 8.62
CA TYR A 47 -8.33 2.34 9.37
C TYR A 47 -8.46 2.53 10.88
N GLU A 48 -8.54 3.76 11.33
CA GLU A 48 -8.52 4.15 12.73
C GLU A 48 -9.62 3.46 13.54
N ASP A 49 -10.83 3.36 12.97
CA ASP A 49 -12.02 2.78 13.62
C ASP A 49 -12.35 1.36 13.16
N SER A 50 -11.51 0.73 12.35
CA SER A 50 -11.81 -0.57 11.74
C SER A 50 -10.66 -1.57 11.87
N VAL A 51 -9.61 -1.43 11.09
CA VAL A 51 -8.48 -2.36 11.00
C VAL A 51 -7.53 -2.21 12.20
N VAL A 52 -7.23 -0.97 12.59
CA VAL A 52 -6.28 -0.69 13.69
C VAL A 52 -6.76 -1.28 15.03
N PRO A 53 -8.03 -1.13 15.45
CA PRO A 53 -8.50 -1.76 16.70
C PRO A 53 -8.41 -3.29 16.68
N GLN A 54 -8.66 -3.93 15.53
CA GLN A 54 -8.55 -5.38 15.41
C GLN A 54 -7.08 -5.85 15.49
N LEU A 55 -6.13 -5.10 14.89
CA LEU A 55 -4.70 -5.35 15.02
C LEU A 55 -4.22 -5.18 16.48
N VAL A 56 -4.65 -4.12 17.12
CA VAL A 56 -4.36 -3.87 18.55
C VAL A 56 -4.82 -5.06 19.39
N ASN A 57 -6.05 -5.54 19.20
CA ASN A 57 -6.57 -6.69 19.91
C ASN A 57 -5.76 -7.97 19.65
N ALA A 58 -5.39 -8.22 18.37
CA ALA A 58 -4.58 -9.38 18.00
C ALA A 58 -3.20 -9.35 18.70
N ILE A 59 -2.53 -8.19 18.71
CA ILE A 59 -1.22 -8.03 19.37
C ILE A 59 -1.35 -8.14 20.90
N LEU A 60 -2.35 -7.52 21.50
CA LEU A 60 -2.60 -7.64 22.94
C LEU A 60 -2.92 -9.07 23.36
N ALA A 61 -3.58 -9.85 22.51
CA ALA A 61 -3.86 -11.26 22.73
C ALA A 61 -2.68 -12.17 22.38
N ARG A 62 -1.55 -11.64 21.87
CA ARG A 62 -0.36 -12.38 21.44
C ARG A 62 -0.66 -13.37 20.31
N HIS A 63 -1.62 -13.03 19.42
CA HIS A 63 -2.03 -13.86 18.31
C HIS A 63 -1.11 -13.70 17.12
N ASP A 64 -0.87 -14.79 16.40
CA ASP A 64 -0.52 -14.75 15.00
C ASP A 64 -1.76 -14.40 14.20
N PHE A 65 -1.62 -13.65 13.10
CA PHE A 65 -2.79 -13.13 12.39
C PHE A 65 -2.59 -13.06 10.88
N ILE A 66 -3.71 -12.94 10.17
CA ILE A 66 -3.74 -12.72 8.73
C ILE A 66 -4.48 -11.42 8.39
N LEU A 67 -3.87 -10.60 7.54
CA LEU A 67 -4.53 -9.47 6.89
C LEU A 67 -5.20 -9.94 5.61
N LEU A 68 -6.52 -9.90 5.57
CA LEU A 68 -7.32 -10.32 4.43
C LEU A 68 -7.94 -9.12 3.73
N GLY A 69 -7.69 -8.96 2.44
CA GLY A 69 -8.28 -7.89 1.65
C GLY A 69 -7.65 -7.75 0.28
N LEU A 70 -8.31 -6.98 -0.59
CA LEU A 70 -7.95 -6.81 -1.98
C LEU A 70 -6.59 -6.10 -2.16
N ARG A 71 -6.13 -6.02 -3.40
CA ARG A 71 -4.87 -5.36 -3.77
C ARG A 71 -4.90 -3.87 -3.43
N GLY A 72 -3.76 -3.32 -3.00
CA GLY A 72 -3.60 -1.89 -2.71
C GLY A 72 -4.28 -1.39 -1.42
N GLN A 73 -4.57 -2.28 -0.47
CA GLN A 73 -5.15 -1.98 0.84
C GLN A 73 -4.10 -1.93 1.97
N ALA A 74 -2.88 -1.50 1.67
CA ALA A 74 -1.77 -1.26 2.60
C ALA A 74 -1.34 -2.46 3.48
N LYS A 75 -1.76 -3.71 3.21
CA LYS A 75 -1.45 -4.89 4.03
C LYS A 75 0.05 -5.01 4.37
N SER A 76 0.92 -5.05 3.36
CA SER A 76 2.38 -5.19 3.58
C SER A 76 2.98 -3.97 4.30
N ARG A 77 2.42 -2.76 4.10
CA ARG A 77 2.85 -1.56 4.82
C ARG A 77 2.54 -1.67 6.32
N ILE A 78 1.36 -2.17 6.67
CA ILE A 78 0.98 -2.43 8.06
C ILE A 78 1.95 -3.44 8.68
N LEU A 79 2.25 -4.55 7.99
CA LEU A 79 3.17 -5.56 8.52
C LEU A 79 4.57 -4.98 8.80
N ARG A 80 5.12 -4.18 7.88
CA ARG A 80 6.42 -3.54 8.08
C ARG A 80 6.42 -2.56 9.25
N GLN A 81 5.31 -1.89 9.53
CA GLN A 81 5.20 -0.95 10.65
C GLN A 81 5.15 -1.64 12.02
N LEU A 82 4.89 -2.95 12.08
CA LEU A 82 5.00 -3.72 13.32
C LEU A 82 6.42 -3.65 13.92
N THR A 83 7.45 -3.46 13.10
CA THR A 83 8.82 -3.24 13.58
C THR A 83 8.92 -2.09 14.57
N GLY A 84 8.06 -1.09 14.42
CA GLY A 84 7.97 0.03 15.35
C GLY A 84 7.55 -0.35 16.77
N LEU A 85 6.96 -1.53 16.97
CA LEU A 85 6.61 -2.09 18.27
C LEU A 85 7.71 -2.95 18.89
N LEU A 86 8.81 -3.23 18.18
CA LEU A 86 10.00 -3.88 18.72
C LEU A 86 10.89 -2.87 19.42
N ASP A 87 11.65 -3.33 20.41
CA ASP A 87 12.72 -2.54 21.03
C ASP A 87 13.74 -2.10 19.95
N ALA A 88 14.30 -0.92 20.12
CA ALA A 88 15.23 -0.36 19.14
C ALA A 88 16.42 -1.30 18.85
N ARG A 89 16.88 -2.04 19.86
CA ARG A 89 17.97 -3.00 19.76
C ARG A 89 17.74 -4.19 20.70
N MET A 90 18.17 -5.36 20.27
CA MET A 90 18.07 -6.61 21.03
C MET A 90 19.43 -7.34 21.03
N PRO A 91 19.91 -7.85 22.20
CA PRO A 91 21.17 -8.58 22.24
C PRO A 91 21.00 -10.03 21.75
N VAL A 92 22.00 -10.47 20.99
CA VAL A 92 22.12 -11.86 20.52
C VAL A 92 23.56 -12.35 20.71
N ILE A 93 23.76 -13.67 20.75
CA ILE A 93 25.11 -14.24 20.72
C ILE A 93 25.76 -13.92 19.37
N ALA A 94 26.95 -13.34 19.38
CA ALA A 94 27.66 -12.97 18.17
C ALA A 94 27.87 -14.17 17.25
N GLY A 95 27.56 -13.99 15.95
CA GLY A 95 27.67 -15.06 14.95
C GLY A 95 26.54 -16.11 14.96
N SER A 96 25.52 -15.98 15.82
CA SER A 96 24.36 -16.87 15.80
C SER A 96 23.50 -16.64 14.55
N GLU A 97 23.28 -17.68 13.75
CA GLU A 97 22.40 -17.64 12.57
C GLU A 97 20.90 -17.59 12.93
N VAL A 98 20.54 -17.89 14.20
CA VAL A 98 19.15 -17.97 14.68
C VAL A 98 18.86 -16.96 15.78
N ASN A 99 19.63 -15.89 15.88
CA ASN A 99 19.45 -14.82 16.85
C ASN A 99 19.35 -15.35 18.30
N ASP A 100 20.25 -16.28 18.69
CA ASP A 100 20.22 -16.88 20.02
C ASP A 100 20.19 -15.84 21.13
N ASP A 101 19.30 -16.05 22.09
CA ASP A 101 19.30 -15.29 23.33
C ASP A 101 20.56 -15.57 24.15
N PRO A 102 21.35 -14.56 24.50
CA PRO A 102 22.53 -14.79 25.34
C PRO A 102 22.21 -15.41 26.71
N LEU A 103 20.98 -15.24 27.21
CA LEU A 103 20.54 -15.81 28.48
C LEU A 103 19.91 -17.20 28.35
N ALA A 104 19.43 -17.56 27.15
CA ALA A 104 18.72 -18.83 26.89
C ALA A 104 18.88 -19.28 25.43
N PRO A 105 20.09 -19.70 25.00
CA PRO A 105 20.33 -20.09 23.60
C PRO A 105 19.57 -21.34 23.21
N ILE A 106 18.98 -21.33 22.02
CA ILE A 106 18.22 -22.45 21.46
C ILE A 106 19.05 -23.31 20.52
N SER A 107 20.12 -22.76 19.90
CA SER A 107 20.96 -23.48 18.98
C SER A 107 22.14 -24.22 19.67
N LYS A 108 22.65 -25.24 19.02
CA LYS A 108 23.89 -25.90 19.45
C LYS A 108 25.08 -24.93 19.44
N TYR A 109 25.14 -24.05 18.42
CA TYR A 109 26.17 -23.01 18.31
C TYR A 109 26.16 -22.11 19.54
N GLY A 110 25.00 -21.56 19.88
CA GLY A 110 24.87 -20.63 21.02
C GLY A 110 25.21 -21.30 22.36
N ARG A 111 24.80 -22.57 22.56
CA ARG A 111 25.17 -23.34 23.75
C ARG A 111 26.67 -23.61 23.84
N GLN A 112 27.31 -23.95 22.72
CA GLN A 112 28.77 -24.17 22.68
C GLN A 112 29.53 -22.88 22.95
N ALA A 113 29.15 -21.76 22.33
CA ALA A 113 29.79 -20.46 22.56
C ALA A 113 29.77 -20.07 24.04
N ILE A 114 28.66 -20.29 24.76
CA ILE A 114 28.58 -20.03 26.19
C ILE A 114 29.43 -21.04 27.00
N ALA A 115 29.45 -22.32 26.62
CA ALA A 115 30.25 -23.33 27.29
C ALA A 115 31.77 -23.06 27.17
N GLU A 116 32.20 -22.51 26.04
CA GLU A 116 33.61 -22.22 25.77
C GLU A 116 34.07 -20.90 26.41
N HIS A 117 33.23 -19.86 26.36
CA HIS A 117 33.61 -18.49 26.76
C HIS A 117 33.01 -18.02 28.09
N GLY A 118 32.00 -18.73 28.62
CA GLY A 118 31.32 -18.32 29.86
C GLY A 118 30.77 -16.90 29.78
N ASP A 119 31.08 -16.08 30.79
CA ASP A 119 30.65 -14.67 30.84
C ASP A 119 31.35 -13.74 29.83
N ASP A 120 32.46 -14.19 29.23
CA ASP A 120 33.17 -13.50 28.16
C ASP A 120 32.57 -13.79 26.76
N THR A 121 31.48 -14.58 26.67
CA THR A 121 30.78 -14.85 25.41
C THR A 121 30.42 -13.53 24.71
N PRO A 122 30.90 -13.30 23.47
CA PRO A 122 30.63 -12.05 22.78
C PRO A 122 29.15 -11.95 22.39
N ILE A 123 28.58 -10.76 22.53
CA ILE A 123 27.22 -10.44 22.11
C ILE A 123 27.19 -9.30 21.13
N GLU A 124 26.22 -9.34 20.23
CA GLU A 124 25.90 -8.31 19.25
C GLU A 124 24.51 -7.73 19.53
N TRP A 125 24.25 -6.54 19.00
CA TRP A 125 22.97 -5.88 19.18
C TRP A 125 22.30 -5.70 17.82
N LEU A 126 21.23 -6.47 17.58
CA LEU A 126 20.43 -6.35 16.37
C LEU A 126 19.49 -5.13 16.45
N ALA A 127 19.47 -4.35 15.41
CA ALA A 127 18.44 -3.31 15.23
C ALA A 127 17.07 -3.95 14.97
N ARG A 128 16.00 -3.25 15.32
CA ARG A 128 14.61 -3.77 15.15
C ARG A 128 14.30 -4.13 13.69
N GLU A 129 14.87 -3.40 12.74
CA GLU A 129 14.68 -3.63 11.30
C GLU A 129 15.26 -4.98 10.85
N GLN A 130 16.30 -5.47 11.51
CA GLN A 130 16.93 -6.79 11.25
C GLN A 130 16.11 -7.94 11.83
N ARG A 131 15.15 -7.65 12.72
CA ARG A 131 14.24 -8.62 13.36
C ARG A 131 12.93 -8.81 12.59
N TYR A 132 12.79 -8.20 11.42
CA TYR A 132 11.64 -8.36 10.53
C TYR A 132 12.10 -9.03 9.24
N LEU A 133 11.57 -10.23 8.99
CA LEU A 133 11.80 -10.96 7.75
C LEU A 133 10.50 -11.10 6.98
N GLU A 134 10.55 -10.77 5.69
CA GLU A 134 9.38 -10.79 4.81
C GLU A 134 9.64 -11.72 3.62
N LYS A 135 8.68 -12.59 3.31
CA LYS A 135 8.70 -13.47 2.14
C LYS A 135 7.40 -13.34 1.37
N LEU A 136 7.51 -13.19 0.06
CA LEU A 136 6.39 -13.38 -0.84
C LEU A 136 6.21 -14.88 -1.07
N ALA A 137 5.02 -15.40 -0.83
CA ALA A 137 4.67 -16.75 -1.22
C ALA A 137 4.58 -16.81 -2.74
N THR A 138 5.35 -17.71 -3.33
CA THR A 138 5.36 -18.00 -4.77
C THR A 138 5.37 -19.51 -4.94
N PRO A 139 4.88 -20.07 -6.06
CA PRO A 139 4.82 -21.53 -6.26
C PRO A 139 6.18 -22.25 -6.22
N ASP A 140 7.27 -21.53 -6.45
CA ASP A 140 8.64 -22.04 -6.42
C ASP A 140 9.29 -22.05 -5.02
N VAL A 141 8.63 -21.43 -4.03
CA VAL A 141 9.12 -21.49 -2.63
C VAL A 141 9.19 -22.93 -2.17
N THR A 142 10.31 -23.28 -1.54
CA THR A 142 10.56 -24.63 -1.01
C THR A 142 10.48 -24.64 0.52
N ILE A 143 10.33 -25.83 1.09
CA ILE A 143 10.38 -26.00 2.55
C ILE A 143 11.77 -25.63 3.10
N ALA A 144 12.82 -25.81 2.30
CA ALA A 144 14.18 -25.42 2.65
C ALA A 144 14.33 -23.90 2.79
N ASP A 145 13.66 -23.11 1.94
CA ASP A 145 13.68 -21.65 2.04
C ASP A 145 13.04 -21.17 3.34
N ILE A 146 11.99 -21.85 3.78
CA ILE A 146 11.23 -21.45 4.98
C ILE A 146 11.84 -21.99 6.25
N ILE A 147 12.13 -23.28 6.30
CA ILE A 147 12.61 -23.99 7.51
C ILE A 147 14.12 -24.17 7.50
N GLY A 148 14.67 -24.55 6.35
CA GLY A 148 16.06 -24.88 6.18
C GLY A 148 16.27 -26.31 5.71
N ASP A 149 17.52 -26.63 5.43
CA ASP A 149 17.95 -27.94 4.99
C ASP A 149 19.38 -28.22 5.49
N LEU A 150 19.82 -29.47 5.36
CA LEU A 150 21.21 -29.85 5.63
C LEU A 150 22.12 -29.32 4.53
N ASP A 151 23.26 -28.77 4.92
CA ASP A 151 24.31 -28.32 4.03
C ASP A 151 25.48 -29.33 4.02
N PRO A 152 25.58 -30.14 2.96
CA PRO A 152 26.69 -31.12 2.85
C PRO A 152 28.07 -30.44 2.80
N ILE A 153 28.13 -29.19 2.34
CA ILE A 153 29.38 -28.42 2.26
C ILE A 153 29.81 -27.99 3.67
N LYS A 154 28.86 -27.50 4.50
CA LYS A 154 29.13 -27.19 5.91
C LYS A 154 29.61 -28.48 6.66
N ALA A 155 28.93 -29.60 6.41
CA ALA A 155 29.33 -30.89 7.01
C ALA A 155 30.78 -31.29 6.64
N ALA A 156 31.10 -31.27 5.35
CA ALA A 156 32.44 -31.64 4.85
C ALA A 156 33.54 -30.69 5.36
N ARG A 157 33.29 -29.38 5.36
CA ARG A 157 34.27 -28.39 5.82
C ARG A 157 34.49 -28.42 7.34
N GLY A 158 33.45 -28.68 8.11
CA GLY A 158 33.50 -28.73 9.57
C GLY A 158 33.87 -30.11 10.14
N GLY A 159 33.96 -31.16 9.30
CA GLY A 159 34.17 -32.52 9.76
C GLY A 159 33.00 -33.08 10.57
N TYR A 160 31.78 -32.52 10.35
CA TYR A 160 30.59 -32.95 11.07
C TYR A 160 29.87 -34.09 10.36
N ILE A 161 29.15 -34.90 11.13
CA ILE A 161 28.18 -35.84 10.56
C ILE A 161 26.93 -35.07 10.10
N LEU A 162 26.27 -35.53 9.04
CA LEU A 162 25.08 -34.84 8.47
C LEU A 162 23.94 -34.65 9.46
N SER A 163 23.87 -35.45 10.52
CA SER A 163 22.86 -35.30 11.58
C SER A 163 23.23 -34.24 12.64
N ASP A 164 24.36 -33.56 12.49
CA ASP A 164 24.76 -32.50 13.41
C ASP A 164 24.02 -31.20 13.12
N GLU A 165 23.51 -30.53 14.15
CA GLU A 165 22.83 -29.24 14.04
C GLU A 165 23.68 -28.18 13.34
N LEU A 166 25.00 -28.21 13.51
CA LEU A 166 25.93 -27.27 12.89
C LEU A 166 26.06 -27.43 11.36
N THR A 167 25.48 -28.47 10.77
CA THR A 167 25.40 -28.65 9.32
C THR A 167 24.18 -28.03 8.68
N ILE A 168 23.30 -27.42 9.47
CA ILE A 168 22.06 -26.84 8.96
C ILE A 168 22.36 -25.53 8.24
N HIS A 169 21.74 -25.36 7.07
CA HIS A 169 21.45 -24.08 6.48
C HIS A 169 20.06 -23.67 6.92
N TYR A 170 19.98 -22.69 7.80
CA TYR A 170 18.71 -22.23 8.36
C TYR A 170 17.90 -21.45 7.34
N GLY A 171 16.61 -21.81 7.20
CA GLY A 171 15.64 -21.06 6.42
C GLY A 171 15.22 -19.75 7.10
N MET A 172 14.25 -19.07 6.49
CA MET A 172 13.84 -17.75 6.95
C MET A 172 13.18 -17.75 8.34
N LEU A 173 12.39 -18.79 8.68
CA LEU A 173 11.73 -18.87 9.98
C LEU A 173 12.72 -18.97 11.15
N PRO A 174 13.69 -19.91 11.17
CA PRO A 174 14.70 -19.94 12.22
C PRO A 174 15.52 -18.65 12.31
N ARG A 175 15.81 -18.01 11.18
CA ARG A 175 16.55 -16.75 11.12
C ARG A 175 15.73 -15.56 11.63
N ALA A 176 14.38 -15.65 11.60
CA ALA A 176 13.47 -14.64 12.17
C ALA A 176 13.29 -14.78 13.68
N ASN A 177 13.89 -15.80 14.33
CA ASN A 177 13.74 -16.04 15.76
C ASN A 177 13.92 -14.76 16.59
N ARG A 178 13.09 -14.61 17.60
CA ARG A 178 12.96 -13.41 18.44
C ARG A 178 12.58 -12.16 17.64
N GLY A 179 11.79 -12.35 16.56
CA GLY A 179 11.34 -11.29 15.66
C GLY A 179 10.00 -11.57 15.02
N ILE A 180 9.76 -10.89 13.91
CA ILE A 180 8.53 -10.96 13.14
C ILE A 180 8.82 -11.64 11.81
N PHE A 181 8.06 -12.68 11.49
CA PHE A 181 8.06 -13.30 10.17
C PHE A 181 6.76 -12.95 9.44
N ALA A 182 6.88 -12.23 8.33
CA ALA A 182 5.77 -11.84 7.48
C ALA A 182 5.75 -12.66 6.19
N MET A 183 4.61 -13.30 5.87
CA MET A 183 4.42 -13.99 4.61
C MET A 183 3.29 -13.35 3.82
N ASN A 184 3.64 -12.76 2.68
CA ASN A 184 2.67 -12.15 1.77
C ASN A 184 2.11 -13.17 0.79
N GLU A 185 0.83 -12.99 0.41
CA GLU A 185 0.10 -13.81 -0.56
C GLU A 185 0.11 -15.31 -0.19
N LEU A 186 -0.21 -15.63 1.06
CA LEU A 186 -0.19 -16.98 1.62
C LEU A 186 -0.88 -18.05 0.73
N PRO A 187 -2.01 -17.78 0.04
CA PRO A 187 -2.67 -18.75 -0.85
C PRO A 187 -1.78 -19.26 -1.99
N ASP A 188 -0.78 -18.51 -2.43
CA ASP A 188 0.14 -18.92 -3.50
C ASP A 188 1.16 -19.96 -3.03
N LEU A 189 1.26 -20.17 -1.71
CA LEU A 189 2.15 -21.20 -1.15
C LEU A 189 1.55 -22.59 -1.35
N SER A 190 2.36 -23.53 -1.85
CA SER A 190 1.89 -24.89 -2.09
C SER A 190 1.33 -25.52 -0.81
N PRO A 191 0.26 -26.37 -0.89
CA PRO A 191 -0.34 -27.01 0.28
C PRO A 191 0.66 -27.82 1.11
N ARG A 192 1.67 -28.41 0.47
CA ARG A 192 2.73 -29.17 1.14
C ARG A 192 3.56 -28.31 2.09
N ILE A 193 3.84 -27.07 1.69
CA ILE A 193 4.62 -26.14 2.52
C ILE A 193 3.74 -25.57 3.63
N GLN A 194 2.46 -25.28 3.33
CA GLN A 194 1.49 -24.87 4.35
C GLN A 194 1.40 -25.90 5.49
N VAL A 195 1.39 -27.21 5.18
CA VAL A 195 1.44 -28.28 6.20
C VAL A 195 2.71 -28.21 7.02
N GLY A 196 3.85 -27.91 6.39
CA GLY A 196 5.15 -27.76 7.08
C GLY A 196 5.15 -26.64 8.14
N MET A 197 4.21 -25.71 8.08
CA MET A 197 4.09 -24.62 9.05
C MET A 197 3.23 -24.95 10.28
N PHE A 198 2.57 -26.10 10.33
CA PHE A 198 1.66 -26.44 11.44
C PHE A 198 2.36 -26.48 12.79
N ASN A 199 3.48 -27.20 12.87
CA ASN A 199 4.21 -27.33 14.12
C ASN A 199 4.71 -25.99 14.66
N ILE A 200 5.05 -25.07 13.76
CA ILE A 200 5.54 -23.74 14.14
C ILE A 200 4.42 -22.91 14.75
N LEU A 201 3.23 -22.96 14.15
CA LEU A 201 2.06 -22.19 14.64
C LEU A 201 1.47 -22.78 15.93
N GLU A 202 1.55 -24.09 16.12
CA GLU A 202 0.95 -24.78 17.26
C GLU A 202 1.93 -24.96 18.42
N GLU A 203 3.12 -25.48 18.14
CA GLU A 203 4.12 -25.84 19.16
C GLU A 203 5.27 -24.81 19.25
N GLY A 204 5.37 -23.87 18.31
CA GLY A 204 6.48 -22.94 18.20
C GLY A 204 7.80 -23.64 17.81
N ASP A 205 7.77 -24.89 17.34
CA ASP A 205 8.99 -25.62 17.03
C ASP A 205 9.16 -25.93 15.53
N VAL A 206 10.41 -26.01 15.13
CA VAL A 206 10.84 -26.41 13.79
C VAL A 206 11.58 -27.71 13.85
N GLN A 207 11.13 -28.69 13.05
CA GLN A 207 11.83 -29.94 12.83
C GLN A 207 12.37 -30.03 11.39
N ILE A 208 13.67 -30.25 11.24
CA ILE A 208 14.32 -30.28 9.95
C ILE A 208 14.37 -31.71 9.41
N LYS A 209 13.63 -32.00 8.32
CA LYS A 209 13.64 -33.26 7.53
C LYS A 209 13.69 -34.56 8.31
N GLY A 210 12.97 -34.65 9.43
CA GLY A 210 12.94 -35.89 10.23
C GLY A 210 14.22 -36.17 11.04
N TYR A 211 15.16 -35.26 11.06
CA TYR A 211 16.28 -35.30 11.99
C TYR A 211 15.82 -34.95 13.41
N PRO A 212 16.48 -35.47 14.46
CA PRO A 212 16.10 -35.22 15.86
C PRO A 212 16.46 -33.79 16.33
N ILE A 213 16.46 -32.84 15.40
CA ILE A 213 16.81 -31.45 15.66
C ILE A 213 15.50 -30.65 15.76
N ARG A 214 15.22 -30.18 16.96
CA ARG A 214 14.09 -29.32 17.25
C ARG A 214 14.57 -27.96 17.76
N LEU A 215 14.14 -26.89 17.12
CA LEU A 215 14.40 -25.52 17.55
C LEU A 215 13.07 -24.88 17.95
N ARG A 216 12.97 -24.51 19.22
CA ARG A 216 11.82 -23.78 19.73
C ARG A 216 12.00 -22.29 19.41
N LEU A 217 11.27 -21.82 18.41
CA LEU A 217 11.34 -20.44 17.94
C LEU A 217 10.40 -19.53 18.72
N ASP A 218 10.83 -18.30 18.92
CA ASP A 218 10.04 -17.20 19.48
C ASP A 218 9.71 -16.24 18.36
N LEU A 219 8.47 -16.28 17.82
CA LEU A 219 8.06 -15.55 16.63
C LEU A 219 6.69 -14.91 16.80
N LEU A 220 6.52 -13.73 16.23
CA LEU A 220 5.22 -13.30 15.72
C LEU A 220 5.15 -13.65 14.23
N ILE A 221 4.13 -14.42 13.82
CA ILE A 221 3.91 -14.77 12.41
C ILE A 221 2.69 -13.99 11.92
N ALA A 222 2.89 -13.24 10.83
CA ALA A 222 1.83 -12.46 10.22
C ALA A 222 1.73 -12.78 8.72
N PHE A 223 0.50 -12.92 8.24
CA PHE A 223 0.21 -13.30 6.87
C PHE A 223 -0.55 -12.21 6.14
N THR A 224 -0.47 -12.20 4.80
CA THR A 224 -1.44 -11.50 3.96
C THR A 224 -2.06 -12.47 2.97
N ALA A 225 -3.31 -12.18 2.59
CA ALA A 225 -4.01 -12.87 1.51
C ALA A 225 -5.00 -11.94 0.83
N ASN A 226 -5.30 -12.23 -0.44
CA ASN A 226 -6.43 -11.65 -1.15
C ASN A 226 -7.59 -12.64 -1.12
N PRO A 227 -8.85 -12.18 -0.96
CA PRO A 227 -10.02 -13.08 -0.96
C PRO A 227 -10.18 -13.90 -2.23
N GLU A 228 -9.75 -13.36 -3.38
CA GLU A 228 -9.81 -14.04 -4.68
C GLU A 228 -8.89 -15.25 -4.78
N ASP A 229 -7.72 -15.15 -4.16
CA ASP A 229 -6.72 -16.20 -4.23
C ASP A 229 -7.21 -17.51 -3.60
N TYR A 230 -8.33 -17.45 -2.82
CA TYR A 230 -9.01 -18.65 -2.31
C TYR A 230 -9.71 -19.48 -3.38
N THR A 231 -9.94 -18.93 -4.57
CA THR A 231 -10.74 -19.59 -5.61
C THR A 231 -9.98 -19.85 -6.91
N ALA A 232 -9.00 -19.02 -7.27
CA ALA A 232 -8.37 -19.02 -8.59
C ALA A 232 -6.94 -19.53 -8.63
N ARG A 233 -6.08 -19.13 -7.68
CA ARG A 233 -4.63 -19.41 -7.72
C ARG A 233 -4.13 -20.37 -6.65
N GLY A 234 -4.82 -20.46 -5.53
CA GLY A 234 -4.43 -21.29 -4.41
C GLY A 234 -5.45 -21.21 -3.30
N LYS A 235 -5.33 -22.09 -2.32
CA LYS A 235 -6.23 -22.12 -1.17
C LYS A 235 -5.44 -22.27 0.10
N ILE A 236 -5.74 -21.44 1.09
CA ILE A 236 -5.27 -21.72 2.44
C ILE A 236 -5.99 -22.98 2.91
N ILE A 237 -5.23 -24.02 3.23
CA ILE A 237 -5.80 -25.27 3.71
C ILE A 237 -6.47 -25.04 5.06
N THR A 238 -7.66 -25.65 5.24
CA THR A 238 -8.49 -25.45 6.43
C THR A 238 -7.71 -25.64 7.76
N PRO A 239 -6.83 -26.64 7.91
CA PRO A 239 -6.07 -26.80 9.14
C PRO A 239 -5.07 -25.67 9.41
N LEU A 240 -4.53 -25.00 8.39
CA LEU A 240 -3.68 -23.82 8.59
C LEU A 240 -4.51 -22.61 9.01
N LYS A 241 -5.65 -22.41 8.36
CA LYS A 241 -6.56 -21.32 8.71
C LYS A 241 -7.04 -21.41 10.15
N ASP A 242 -7.33 -22.62 10.64
CA ASP A 242 -7.76 -22.88 12.01
C ASP A 242 -6.70 -22.51 13.07
N ARG A 243 -5.42 -22.58 12.70
CA ARG A 243 -4.28 -22.25 13.56
C ARG A 243 -3.90 -20.76 13.56
N ILE A 244 -4.37 -20.00 12.58
CA ILE A 244 -4.19 -18.55 12.57
C ILE A 244 -5.27 -17.93 13.46
N ALA A 245 -4.85 -17.41 14.61
CA ALA A 245 -5.76 -17.03 15.68
C ALA A 245 -6.63 -15.80 15.38
N ALA A 246 -6.19 -14.89 14.48
CA ALA A 246 -6.93 -13.68 14.15
C ALA A 246 -6.94 -13.40 12.64
N GLU A 247 -8.13 -13.10 12.11
CA GLU A 247 -8.35 -12.62 10.74
C GLU A 247 -8.76 -11.15 10.79
N VAL A 248 -7.93 -10.26 10.23
CA VAL A 248 -8.19 -8.82 10.17
C VAL A 248 -8.49 -8.44 8.73
N ARG A 249 -9.70 -7.92 8.48
CA ARG A 249 -10.14 -7.56 7.14
C ARG A 249 -9.84 -6.11 6.84
N THR A 250 -9.06 -5.89 5.77
CA THR A 250 -8.80 -4.55 5.23
C THR A 250 -9.86 -4.17 4.20
N HIS A 251 -9.96 -2.88 3.89
CA HIS A 251 -10.93 -2.35 2.91
C HIS A 251 -10.33 -1.16 2.16
N TYR A 252 -10.98 -0.70 1.11
CA TYR A 252 -10.68 0.57 0.45
C TYR A 252 -11.17 1.75 1.29
N PRO A 253 -10.71 3.00 1.02
CA PRO A 253 -11.26 4.19 1.65
C PRO A 253 -12.79 4.19 1.55
N LYS A 254 -13.45 4.64 2.62
CA LYS A 254 -14.92 4.65 2.70
C LYS A 254 -15.53 5.92 2.10
N ASP A 255 -14.75 6.97 2.00
CA ASP A 255 -15.13 8.28 1.49
C ASP A 255 -14.02 8.88 0.62
N VAL A 256 -14.41 9.84 -0.22
CA VAL A 256 -13.53 10.50 -1.19
C VAL A 256 -12.43 11.29 -0.49
N GLU A 257 -12.72 11.93 0.64
CA GLU A 257 -11.76 12.74 1.40
C GLU A 257 -10.61 11.88 1.93
N THR A 258 -10.94 10.76 2.56
CA THR A 258 -9.92 9.78 3.00
C THR A 258 -9.10 9.25 1.81
N GLY A 259 -9.76 8.95 0.70
CA GLY A 259 -9.11 8.50 -0.53
C GLY A 259 -8.12 9.52 -1.07
N MET A 260 -8.53 10.78 -1.19
CA MET A 260 -7.66 11.90 -1.60
C MET A 260 -6.46 12.07 -0.68
N ALA A 261 -6.69 12.01 0.65
CA ALA A 261 -5.62 12.16 1.62
C ALA A 261 -4.57 11.03 1.53
N ILE A 262 -5.00 9.80 1.18
CA ILE A 262 -4.09 8.67 0.90
C ILE A 262 -3.35 8.91 -0.41
N THR A 263 -4.06 9.30 -1.46
CA THR A 263 -3.49 9.52 -2.80
C THR A 263 -2.43 10.63 -2.77
N GLU A 264 -2.71 11.75 -2.10
CA GLU A 264 -1.73 12.84 -1.92
C GLU A 264 -0.50 12.43 -1.11
N GLN A 265 -0.71 11.65 -0.05
CA GLN A 265 0.39 11.17 0.79
C GLN A 265 1.35 10.25 0.03
N GLU A 266 0.84 9.45 -0.90
CA GLU A 266 1.60 8.40 -1.60
C GLU A 266 2.12 8.84 -2.96
N ALA A 267 1.47 9.80 -3.62
CA ALA A 267 1.86 10.27 -4.94
C ALA A 267 3.14 11.12 -4.89
N TRP A 268 3.98 10.97 -5.90
CA TRP A 268 5.16 11.79 -6.06
C TRP A 268 4.80 13.19 -6.61
N LEU A 269 4.48 14.10 -5.68
CA LEU A 269 4.07 15.48 -5.99
C LEU A 269 5.16 16.51 -5.70
N VAL A 270 6.17 16.16 -4.88
CA VAL A 270 7.31 17.05 -4.59
C VAL A 270 8.28 16.96 -5.75
N ARG A 271 8.20 17.92 -6.68
CA ARG A 271 9.03 17.97 -7.89
C ARG A 271 9.89 19.24 -7.89
N ASN A 272 11.09 19.12 -8.44
CA ASN A 272 11.93 20.30 -8.68
C ASN A 272 11.45 21.01 -9.95
N GLY A 273 11.29 22.31 -9.91
CA GLY A 273 10.89 23.08 -11.09
C GLY A 273 9.85 24.13 -10.80
N ARG A 274 8.85 24.24 -11.68
CA ARG A 274 7.75 25.22 -11.58
C ARG A 274 6.83 24.89 -10.40
N PRO A 275 6.23 25.91 -9.75
CA PRO A 275 5.24 25.67 -8.69
C PRO A 275 4.09 24.78 -9.19
N LEU A 276 3.72 23.79 -8.40
CA LEU A 276 2.60 22.89 -8.68
C LEU A 276 1.38 23.31 -7.86
N GLN A 277 0.27 23.59 -8.54
CA GLN A 277 -1.01 23.87 -7.92
C GLN A 277 -2.07 22.89 -8.46
N ILE A 278 -2.48 21.92 -7.65
CA ILE A 278 -3.52 20.96 -8.03
C ILE A 278 -4.86 21.41 -7.44
N PRO A 279 -5.85 21.77 -8.28
CA PRO A 279 -7.18 22.17 -7.80
C PRO A 279 -7.83 21.03 -7.02
N THR A 280 -8.57 21.33 -5.95
CA THR A 280 -9.24 20.33 -5.11
C THR A 280 -10.21 19.49 -5.92
N PHE A 281 -11.00 20.11 -6.79
CA PHE A 281 -11.94 19.40 -7.66
C PHE A 281 -11.26 18.41 -8.64
N VAL A 282 -10.04 18.69 -9.09
CA VAL A 282 -9.27 17.73 -9.92
C VAL A 282 -8.91 16.48 -9.11
N ARG A 283 -8.50 16.67 -7.85
CA ARG A 283 -8.23 15.54 -6.92
C ARG A 283 -9.48 14.73 -6.62
N GLU A 284 -10.61 15.42 -6.45
CA GLU A 284 -11.93 14.81 -6.25
C GLU A 284 -12.32 13.95 -7.45
N VAL A 285 -12.18 14.45 -8.67
CA VAL A 285 -12.47 13.69 -9.90
C VAL A 285 -11.62 12.42 -9.97
N VAL A 286 -10.31 12.53 -9.69
CA VAL A 286 -9.39 11.36 -9.70
C VAL A 286 -9.82 10.31 -8.67
N GLU A 287 -10.19 10.71 -7.46
CA GLU A 287 -10.59 9.75 -6.44
C GLU A 287 -11.99 9.17 -6.69
N ARG A 288 -12.97 10.00 -7.10
CA ARG A 288 -14.32 9.54 -7.48
C ARG A 288 -14.27 8.52 -8.62
N MET A 289 -13.39 8.71 -9.59
CA MET A 289 -13.17 7.73 -10.66
C MET A 289 -12.76 6.36 -10.09
N ALA A 290 -11.92 6.33 -9.04
CA ALA A 290 -11.56 5.07 -8.37
C ALA A 290 -12.76 4.44 -7.64
N PHE A 291 -13.58 5.26 -6.99
CA PHE A 291 -14.82 4.80 -6.34
C PHE A 291 -15.80 4.23 -7.37
N LEU A 292 -16.04 4.93 -8.46
CA LEU A 292 -16.92 4.47 -9.54
C LEU A 292 -16.41 3.17 -10.17
N ALA A 293 -15.11 3.07 -10.43
CA ALA A 293 -14.50 1.86 -10.97
C ALA A 293 -14.68 0.63 -10.05
N ARG A 294 -14.69 0.83 -8.73
CA ARG A 294 -14.96 -0.22 -7.74
C ARG A 294 -16.42 -0.66 -7.70
N MET A 295 -17.34 0.13 -8.26
CA MET A 295 -18.78 -0.16 -8.32
C MET A 295 -19.23 -0.57 -9.73
N GLU A 296 -18.38 -0.39 -10.74
CA GLU A 296 -18.71 -0.66 -12.14
C GLU A 296 -18.80 -2.18 -12.39
N SER A 297 -19.95 -2.64 -12.85
CA SER A 297 -20.24 -4.07 -13.08
C SER A 297 -19.38 -4.71 -14.17
N ARG A 298 -18.89 -3.91 -15.13
CA ARG A 298 -17.99 -4.35 -16.21
C ARG A 298 -16.53 -4.51 -15.76
N VAL A 299 -16.20 -4.10 -14.54
CA VAL A 299 -14.89 -4.26 -13.91
C VAL A 299 -14.96 -5.46 -12.96
N ASP A 300 -13.96 -6.34 -12.99
CA ASP A 300 -13.89 -7.49 -12.09
C ASP A 300 -13.76 -7.03 -10.63
N GLN A 301 -14.86 -7.17 -9.90
CA GLN A 301 -14.97 -6.77 -8.50
C GLN A 301 -14.15 -7.65 -7.56
N ARG A 302 -13.85 -8.89 -7.98
CA ARG A 302 -13.02 -9.83 -7.21
C ARG A 302 -11.56 -9.40 -7.21
N SER A 303 -11.05 -8.97 -8.34
CA SER A 303 -9.72 -8.36 -8.47
C SER A 303 -9.62 -7.02 -7.75
N GLY A 304 -10.69 -6.27 -7.73
CA GLY A 304 -10.81 -4.95 -7.15
C GLY A 304 -9.97 -3.88 -7.86
N VAL A 305 -10.29 -2.62 -7.61
CA VAL A 305 -9.53 -1.49 -8.16
C VAL A 305 -8.64 -0.89 -7.06
N SER A 306 -7.34 -1.17 -7.19
CA SER A 306 -6.33 -0.80 -6.22
C SER A 306 -6.21 0.71 -6.01
N GLN A 307 -5.95 1.16 -4.76
CA GLN A 307 -5.59 2.55 -4.48
C GLN A 307 -4.33 3.03 -5.22
N ARG A 308 -3.56 2.13 -5.82
CA ARG A 308 -2.47 2.48 -6.75
C ARG A 308 -2.97 3.12 -8.04
N MET A 309 -4.27 2.96 -8.40
CA MET A 309 -4.82 3.58 -9.61
C MET A 309 -4.91 5.10 -9.47
N PRO A 310 -5.63 5.68 -8.48
CA PRO A 310 -5.69 7.13 -8.34
C PRO A 310 -4.31 7.76 -8.09
N ILE A 311 -3.41 7.09 -7.37
CA ILE A 311 -2.00 7.53 -7.21
C ILE A 311 -1.32 7.66 -8.58
N ALA A 312 -1.35 6.61 -9.39
CA ALA A 312 -0.71 6.63 -10.72
C ALA A 312 -1.37 7.64 -11.68
N VAL A 313 -2.70 7.80 -11.59
CA VAL A 313 -3.44 8.82 -12.35
C VAL A 313 -2.98 10.20 -11.93
N LEU A 314 -2.93 10.51 -10.63
CA LEU A 314 -2.49 11.81 -10.12
C LEU A 314 -1.06 12.16 -10.55
N GLU A 315 -0.14 11.21 -10.46
CA GLU A 315 1.25 11.39 -10.92
C GLU A 315 1.33 11.65 -12.44
N THR A 316 0.52 10.93 -13.22
CA THR A 316 0.52 11.03 -14.68
C THR A 316 -0.12 12.33 -15.15
N LEU A 317 -1.26 12.72 -14.58
CA LEU A 317 -1.90 13.98 -14.95
C LEU A 317 -1.05 15.20 -14.59
N VAL A 318 -0.35 15.17 -13.44
CA VAL A 318 0.61 16.22 -13.08
C VAL A 318 1.76 16.26 -14.10
N SER A 319 2.22 15.09 -14.57
CA SER A 319 3.27 15.03 -15.61
C SER A 319 2.78 15.56 -16.95
N SER A 320 1.51 15.34 -17.32
CA SER A 320 0.88 15.94 -18.50
C SER A 320 0.85 17.46 -18.40
N ALA A 321 0.36 17.98 -17.27
CA ALA A 321 0.33 19.42 -17.00
C ALA A 321 1.72 20.06 -17.01
N GLU A 322 2.72 19.38 -16.41
CA GLU A 322 4.11 19.82 -16.40
C GLU A 322 4.70 19.88 -17.82
N GLN A 323 4.43 18.87 -18.64
CA GLN A 323 4.84 18.85 -20.04
C GLN A 323 4.24 20.02 -20.83
N ARG A 324 2.94 20.32 -20.63
CA ARG A 324 2.27 21.49 -21.22
C ARG A 324 2.91 22.78 -20.73
N ALA A 325 3.11 22.95 -19.42
CA ALA A 325 3.69 24.14 -18.86
C ALA A 325 5.12 24.42 -19.39
N ILE A 326 5.91 23.38 -19.61
CA ILE A 326 7.24 23.49 -20.23
C ILE A 326 7.13 23.94 -21.70
N ARG A 327 6.24 23.33 -22.48
CA ARG A 327 6.08 23.63 -23.92
C ARG A 327 5.52 25.02 -24.16
N GLN A 328 4.63 25.48 -23.30
CA GLN A 328 3.94 26.76 -23.43
C GLN A 328 4.57 27.88 -22.59
N ASP A 329 5.68 27.58 -21.92
CA ASP A 329 6.38 28.51 -21.02
C ASP A 329 5.48 29.13 -19.93
N GLU A 330 4.58 28.32 -19.35
CA GLU A 330 3.73 28.71 -18.25
C GLU A 330 4.53 28.83 -16.94
N GLY A 331 4.20 29.78 -16.08
CA GLY A 331 4.93 30.05 -14.81
C GLY A 331 4.68 28.99 -13.73
N ASP A 332 3.53 28.34 -13.76
CA ASP A 332 3.09 27.31 -12.83
C ASP A 332 2.58 26.07 -13.56
N VAL A 333 2.44 24.97 -12.83
CA VAL A 333 1.87 23.71 -13.31
C VAL A 333 0.50 23.53 -12.68
N VAL A 334 -0.56 23.71 -13.47
CA VAL A 334 -1.93 23.50 -13.03
C VAL A 334 -2.59 22.40 -13.84
N PRO A 335 -2.82 21.22 -13.25
CA PRO A 335 -3.55 20.15 -13.92
C PRO A 335 -5.00 20.51 -14.18
N ARG A 336 -5.52 20.13 -15.36
CA ARG A 336 -6.88 20.32 -15.83
C ARG A 336 -7.60 18.99 -16.00
N ILE A 337 -8.91 19.01 -16.23
CA ILE A 337 -9.68 17.78 -16.50
C ILE A 337 -9.19 17.08 -17.78
N GLY A 338 -8.74 17.83 -18.79
CA GLY A 338 -8.11 17.28 -19.99
C GLY A 338 -6.88 16.40 -19.69
N ASP A 339 -6.08 16.76 -18.69
CA ASP A 339 -4.92 15.96 -18.28
C ASP A 339 -5.30 14.60 -17.69
N ILE A 340 -6.53 14.46 -17.12
CA ILE A 340 -7.04 13.16 -16.64
C ILE A 340 -7.26 12.22 -17.84
N TYR A 341 -7.76 12.75 -18.96
CA TYR A 341 -7.89 11.95 -20.18
C TYR A 341 -6.53 11.52 -20.76
N ALA A 342 -5.51 12.34 -20.63
CA ALA A 342 -4.13 11.95 -21.00
C ALA A 342 -3.57 10.85 -20.09
N SER A 343 -4.09 10.72 -18.85
CA SER A 343 -3.68 9.69 -17.88
C SER A 343 -4.43 8.35 -18.00
N LEU A 344 -5.31 8.16 -19.00
CA LEU A 344 -6.09 6.91 -19.18
C LEU A 344 -5.25 5.62 -19.20
N PRO A 345 -4.01 5.57 -19.70
CA PRO A 345 -3.18 4.37 -19.59
C PRO A 345 -2.92 3.94 -18.14
N ALA A 346 -2.87 4.88 -17.19
CA ALA A 346 -2.74 4.57 -15.77
C ALA A 346 -4.03 3.97 -15.18
N VAL A 347 -5.19 4.30 -15.75
CA VAL A 347 -6.49 3.72 -15.39
C VAL A 347 -6.63 2.32 -15.95
N THR A 348 -6.50 2.15 -17.28
CA THR A 348 -6.71 0.88 -17.97
C THR A 348 -5.73 -0.21 -17.53
N GLY A 349 -4.49 0.16 -17.18
CA GLY A 349 -3.48 -0.76 -16.67
C GLY A 349 -3.70 -1.23 -15.22
N LYS A 350 -4.73 -0.73 -14.53
CA LYS A 350 -5.06 -1.07 -13.13
C LYS A 350 -6.46 -1.64 -12.94
N MET A 351 -7.21 -1.80 -14.03
CA MET A 351 -8.54 -2.43 -14.03
C MET A 351 -8.46 -3.76 -14.76
N GLU A 352 -8.99 -4.80 -14.17
CA GLU A 352 -9.32 -6.06 -14.83
C GLU A 352 -10.80 -6.03 -15.21
N LEU A 353 -11.14 -6.49 -16.40
CA LEU A 353 -12.49 -6.39 -16.92
C LEU A 353 -13.21 -7.74 -16.86
N GLU A 354 -14.51 -7.71 -16.60
CA GLU A 354 -15.39 -8.82 -16.85
C GLU A 354 -15.59 -8.99 -18.36
N TYR A 355 -16.10 -10.14 -18.81
CA TYR A 355 -16.27 -10.44 -20.23
C TYR A 355 -17.05 -9.35 -21.01
N GLU A 356 -18.10 -8.79 -20.40
CA GLU A 356 -18.85 -7.67 -21.01
C GLU A 356 -17.98 -6.42 -21.14
N GLY A 357 -17.11 -6.15 -20.15
CA GLY A 357 -16.18 -5.05 -20.18
C GLY A 357 -15.14 -5.17 -21.32
N GLU A 358 -14.66 -6.37 -21.58
CA GLU A 358 -13.73 -6.63 -22.69
C GLU A 358 -14.38 -6.32 -24.05
N LEU A 359 -15.66 -6.60 -24.22
CA LEU A 359 -16.41 -6.26 -25.45
C LEU A 359 -16.53 -4.75 -25.66
N HIS A 360 -16.66 -3.97 -24.61
CA HIS A 360 -16.73 -2.50 -24.66
C HIS A 360 -15.35 -1.84 -24.79
N GLY A 361 -14.33 -2.50 -24.30
CA GLY A 361 -12.94 -2.05 -24.28
C GLY A 361 -12.59 -1.12 -23.11
N ALA A 362 -11.47 -1.40 -22.44
CA ALA A 362 -11.01 -0.69 -21.24
C ALA A 362 -10.92 0.84 -21.42
N GLY A 363 -10.47 1.30 -22.58
CA GLY A 363 -10.33 2.73 -22.86
C GLY A 363 -11.67 3.48 -22.94
N ARG A 364 -12.76 2.82 -23.36
CA ARG A 364 -14.09 3.40 -23.37
C ARG A 364 -14.64 3.50 -21.95
N ILE A 365 -14.57 2.41 -21.19
CA ILE A 365 -15.02 2.38 -19.79
C ILE A 365 -14.26 3.44 -18.98
N ALA A 366 -12.95 3.54 -19.16
CA ALA A 366 -12.15 4.56 -18.47
C ALA A 366 -12.60 5.99 -18.78
N ARG A 367 -12.94 6.31 -20.04
CA ARG A 367 -13.49 7.62 -20.41
C ARG A 367 -14.85 7.88 -19.77
N GLU A 368 -15.73 6.89 -19.75
CA GLU A 368 -17.05 6.97 -19.12
C GLU A 368 -16.91 7.22 -17.61
N LEU A 369 -15.93 6.58 -16.94
CA LEU A 369 -15.62 6.81 -15.53
C LEU A 369 -15.13 8.23 -15.26
N VAL A 370 -14.23 8.77 -16.12
CA VAL A 370 -13.78 10.17 -15.99
C VAL A 370 -14.92 11.13 -16.13
N SER A 371 -15.77 10.97 -17.18
CA SER A 371 -16.92 11.85 -17.40
C SER A 371 -17.92 11.78 -16.25
N ALA A 372 -18.25 10.59 -15.77
CA ALA A 372 -19.15 10.43 -14.62
C ALA A 372 -18.58 11.04 -13.32
N ALA A 373 -17.28 10.85 -13.07
CA ALA A 373 -16.60 11.43 -11.91
C ALA A 373 -16.58 12.97 -11.98
N ALA A 374 -16.31 13.54 -13.15
CA ALA A 374 -16.33 14.99 -13.38
C ALA A 374 -17.74 15.55 -13.19
N GLY A 375 -18.77 14.84 -13.71
CA GLY A 375 -20.18 15.22 -13.51
C GLY A 375 -20.56 15.26 -12.04
N MET A 376 -20.29 14.19 -11.29
CA MET A 376 -20.57 14.14 -9.85
C MET A 376 -19.84 15.24 -9.06
N THR A 377 -18.59 15.53 -9.46
CA THR A 377 -17.84 16.62 -8.81
C THR A 377 -18.44 17.98 -9.15
N TYR A 378 -18.80 18.21 -10.41
CA TYR A 378 -19.48 19.42 -10.83
C TYR A 378 -20.80 19.63 -10.06
N ASP A 379 -21.63 18.61 -9.92
CA ASP A 379 -22.93 18.68 -9.21
C ASP A 379 -22.77 19.13 -7.75
N ASP A 380 -21.71 18.68 -7.07
CA ASP A 380 -21.42 19.09 -5.70
C ASP A 380 -21.12 20.60 -5.59
N TYR A 381 -20.51 21.21 -6.61
CA TYR A 381 -20.21 22.64 -6.66
C TYR A 381 -21.38 23.47 -7.26
N ALA A 382 -22.04 22.94 -8.29
CA ALA A 382 -23.00 23.70 -9.10
C ALA A 382 -24.32 23.96 -8.38
N GLY A 383 -24.79 23.03 -7.52
CA GLY A 383 -25.97 23.25 -6.68
C GLY A 383 -27.25 23.71 -7.40
N GLY A 384 -27.36 23.43 -8.71
CA GLY A 384 -28.47 23.93 -9.55
C GLY A 384 -28.24 25.33 -10.14
N ALA A 385 -26.97 25.71 -10.33
CA ALA A 385 -26.63 27.01 -10.98
C ALA A 385 -27.22 27.11 -12.39
N ASP A 386 -27.55 28.35 -12.77
CA ASP A 386 -28.07 28.69 -14.11
C ASP A 386 -26.96 28.50 -15.16
N VAL A 387 -27.17 27.61 -16.11
CA VAL A 387 -26.25 27.28 -17.23
C VAL A 387 -26.88 27.56 -18.59
N ASP A 388 -28.07 28.15 -18.64
CA ASP A 388 -28.85 28.30 -19.86
C ASP A 388 -28.08 29.07 -20.95
N ALA A 389 -27.40 30.14 -20.60
CA ALA A 389 -26.58 30.92 -21.54
C ALA A 389 -25.44 30.11 -22.17
N ILE A 390 -24.81 29.21 -21.38
CA ILE A 390 -23.73 28.33 -21.84
C ILE A 390 -24.30 27.28 -22.81
N VAL A 391 -25.42 26.63 -22.46
CA VAL A 391 -26.07 25.62 -23.29
C VAL A 391 -26.58 26.24 -24.58
N GLU A 392 -27.24 27.43 -24.53
CA GLU A 392 -27.73 28.15 -25.71
C GLU A 392 -26.61 28.50 -26.70
N TYR A 393 -25.42 28.85 -26.21
CA TYR A 393 -24.26 29.08 -27.10
C TYR A 393 -23.96 27.85 -27.96
N PHE A 394 -23.92 26.64 -27.36
CA PHE A 394 -23.67 25.42 -28.11
C PHE A 394 -24.84 24.99 -28.98
N ASP A 395 -26.09 25.20 -28.53
CA ASP A 395 -27.28 24.88 -29.31
C ASP A 395 -27.39 25.76 -30.58
N ASN A 396 -26.91 26.99 -30.51
CA ASN A 396 -26.82 27.91 -31.66
C ASN A 396 -25.62 27.58 -32.59
N GLY A 397 -24.95 26.45 -32.41
CA GLY A 397 -23.84 25.99 -33.27
C GLY A 397 -22.44 26.42 -32.81
N GLY A 398 -22.33 26.94 -31.60
CA GLY A 398 -21.04 27.24 -31.00
C GLY A 398 -20.20 25.96 -30.88
N VAL A 399 -18.91 26.07 -31.15
CA VAL A 399 -17.93 24.98 -31.01
C VAL A 399 -16.74 25.53 -30.25
N MET A 400 -16.39 24.85 -29.18
CA MET A 400 -15.19 25.16 -28.39
C MET A 400 -14.11 24.12 -28.70
N GLN A 401 -12.96 24.59 -29.19
CA GLN A 401 -11.78 23.73 -29.35
C GLN A 401 -10.85 23.91 -28.15
N VAL A 402 -10.67 22.85 -27.37
CA VAL A 402 -9.71 22.81 -26.26
C VAL A 402 -8.70 21.73 -26.59
N SER A 403 -7.48 22.14 -26.95
CA SER A 403 -6.38 21.20 -27.15
C SER A 403 -5.73 20.90 -25.80
N GLU A 404 -5.38 19.63 -25.57
CA GLU A 404 -4.63 19.20 -24.38
C GLU A 404 -3.31 19.96 -24.23
N ASP A 405 -2.67 20.35 -25.36
CA ASP A 405 -1.42 21.11 -25.40
C ASP A 405 -1.60 22.63 -25.40
N ALA A 406 -2.82 23.17 -25.39
CA ALA A 406 -3.05 24.62 -25.44
C ALA A 406 -2.61 25.31 -24.15
N ALA A 407 -1.97 26.48 -24.29
CA ALA A 407 -1.64 27.32 -23.15
C ALA A 407 -2.92 27.71 -22.35
N ALA A 408 -2.79 27.81 -21.03
CA ALA A 408 -3.91 28.16 -20.16
C ALA A 408 -4.54 29.51 -20.56
N SER A 409 -3.74 30.53 -20.89
CA SER A 409 -4.19 31.83 -21.34
C SER A 409 -5.02 31.76 -22.65
N ALA A 410 -4.61 30.89 -23.58
CA ALA A 410 -5.38 30.65 -24.80
C ALA A 410 -6.71 29.96 -24.51
N CYS A 411 -6.74 29.01 -23.57
CA CYS A 411 -7.97 28.37 -23.11
C CYS A 411 -8.93 29.39 -22.47
N VAL A 412 -8.45 30.22 -21.54
CA VAL A 412 -9.26 31.27 -20.89
C VAL A 412 -9.80 32.24 -21.92
N THR A 413 -9.01 32.70 -22.90
CA THR A 413 -9.46 33.53 -24.00
C THR A 413 -10.59 32.87 -24.79
N GLY A 414 -10.46 31.56 -25.08
CA GLY A 414 -11.51 30.78 -25.75
C GLY A 414 -12.77 30.67 -24.88
N PHE A 415 -12.63 30.33 -23.61
CA PHE A 415 -13.76 30.20 -22.66
C PHE A 415 -14.52 31.50 -22.48
N GLY A 416 -13.84 32.66 -22.55
CA GLY A 416 -14.50 33.98 -22.55
C GLY A 416 -15.42 34.25 -23.75
N GLN A 417 -15.39 33.42 -24.79
CA GLN A 417 -16.34 33.49 -25.89
C GLN A 417 -17.68 32.79 -25.58
N VAL A 418 -17.71 31.94 -24.53
CA VAL A 418 -18.90 31.24 -24.07
C VAL A 418 -19.58 32.11 -22.99
N PRO A 419 -20.76 32.68 -23.25
CA PRO A 419 -21.40 33.60 -22.31
C PRO A 419 -21.64 32.94 -20.96
N GLY A 420 -21.24 33.59 -19.88
CA GLY A 420 -21.46 33.15 -18.50
C GLY A 420 -20.52 32.07 -17.98
N LEU A 421 -19.62 31.51 -18.79
CA LEU A 421 -18.77 30.39 -18.34
C LEU A 421 -17.71 30.80 -17.33
N LEU A 422 -16.99 31.89 -17.55
CA LEU A 422 -15.98 32.40 -16.62
C LEU A 422 -16.64 32.95 -15.35
N GLU A 423 -17.74 33.64 -15.48
CA GLU A 423 -18.54 34.17 -14.38
C GLU A 423 -19.11 33.06 -13.49
N LEU A 424 -19.51 31.95 -14.11
CA LEU A 424 -19.98 30.77 -13.39
C LEU A 424 -18.83 30.11 -12.61
N ALA A 425 -17.63 30.00 -13.18
CA ALA A 425 -16.45 29.44 -12.48
C ALA A 425 -16.09 30.24 -11.23
N ASP A 426 -16.23 31.59 -11.30
CA ASP A 426 -16.04 32.48 -10.16
C ASP A 426 -17.19 32.35 -9.13
N LEU A 427 -18.45 32.37 -9.59
CA LEU A 427 -19.62 32.21 -8.74
C LEU A 427 -19.62 30.92 -7.93
N LEU A 428 -19.16 29.83 -8.52
CA LEU A 428 -19.05 28.53 -7.86
C LEU A 428 -17.82 28.42 -6.93
N GLY A 429 -16.97 29.46 -6.85
CA GLY A 429 -15.75 29.45 -6.05
C GLY A 429 -14.67 28.47 -6.57
N LEU A 430 -14.79 28.03 -7.82
CA LEU A 430 -13.82 27.12 -8.45
C LEU A 430 -12.53 27.85 -8.85
N ALA A 431 -12.67 29.12 -9.31
CA ALA A 431 -11.55 29.98 -9.68
C ALA A 431 -11.92 31.44 -9.48
N PRO A 432 -11.47 32.10 -8.40
CA PRO A 432 -11.71 33.52 -8.18
C PRO A 432 -11.12 34.39 -9.31
N GLU A 433 -11.64 35.62 -9.47
CA GLU A 433 -11.28 36.52 -10.58
C GLU A 433 -9.76 36.78 -10.67
N ASP A 434 -9.07 36.76 -9.53
CA ASP A 434 -7.62 36.96 -9.43
C ASP A 434 -6.80 35.64 -9.54
N ALA A 435 -7.46 34.52 -9.84
CA ALA A 435 -6.80 33.24 -10.01
C ALA A 435 -5.92 33.20 -11.26
N SER A 436 -4.91 32.34 -11.25
CA SER A 436 -4.07 32.07 -12.44
C SER A 436 -4.92 31.55 -13.61
N ASP A 437 -4.47 31.83 -14.84
CA ASP A 437 -5.12 31.30 -16.05
C ASP A 437 -5.23 29.77 -16.00
N GLY A 438 -4.26 29.07 -15.40
CA GLY A 438 -4.28 27.63 -15.21
C GLY A 438 -5.48 27.17 -14.37
N LEU A 439 -5.72 27.84 -13.23
CA LEU A 439 -6.85 27.51 -12.36
C LEU A 439 -8.19 27.84 -13.02
N ARG A 440 -8.29 28.99 -13.69
CA ARG A 440 -9.51 29.41 -14.42
C ARG A 440 -9.83 28.44 -15.55
N ALA A 441 -8.80 27.99 -16.31
CA ALA A 441 -8.98 27.00 -17.36
C ALA A 441 -9.46 25.66 -16.80
N ALA A 442 -8.86 25.19 -15.69
CA ALA A 442 -9.26 23.95 -15.04
C ALA A 442 -10.71 23.99 -14.55
N ALA A 443 -11.13 25.13 -13.97
CA ALA A 443 -12.51 25.35 -13.50
C ALA A 443 -13.53 25.32 -14.63
N CYS A 444 -13.25 26.02 -15.74
CA CYS A 444 -14.12 26.01 -16.91
C CYS A 444 -14.22 24.60 -17.54
N GLU A 445 -13.13 23.85 -17.60
CA GLU A 445 -13.16 22.46 -18.08
C GLU A 445 -14.04 21.58 -17.18
N LEU A 446 -14.01 21.74 -15.84
CA LEU A 446 -14.90 21.01 -14.95
C LEU A 446 -16.38 21.30 -15.25
N ILE A 447 -16.75 22.58 -15.42
CA ILE A 447 -18.12 22.98 -15.74
C ILE A 447 -18.57 22.33 -17.06
N LEU A 448 -17.74 22.43 -18.09
CA LEU A 448 -18.05 21.85 -19.40
C LEU A 448 -18.18 20.31 -19.35
N GLU A 449 -17.31 19.63 -18.60
CA GLU A 449 -17.41 18.16 -18.39
C GLU A 449 -18.67 17.79 -17.59
N GLY A 450 -19.06 18.60 -16.62
CA GLY A 450 -20.35 18.46 -15.92
C GLY A 450 -21.52 18.51 -16.88
N LEU A 451 -21.55 19.52 -17.76
CA LEU A 451 -22.57 19.63 -18.80
C LEU A 451 -22.54 18.50 -19.82
N VAL A 452 -21.37 17.90 -20.10
CA VAL A 452 -21.26 16.68 -20.91
C VAL A 452 -21.88 15.49 -20.18
N SER A 453 -21.61 15.34 -18.90
CA SER A 453 -22.20 14.29 -18.06
C SER A 453 -23.73 14.39 -18.01
N ASP A 454 -24.26 15.61 -17.92
CA ASP A 454 -25.68 15.93 -17.98
C ASP A 454 -26.32 15.79 -19.39
N GLN A 455 -25.52 15.42 -20.38
CA GLN A 455 -25.94 15.32 -21.79
C GLN A 455 -26.45 16.63 -22.40
N LYS A 456 -26.14 17.77 -21.80
CA LYS A 456 -26.49 19.12 -22.33
C LYS A 456 -25.60 19.51 -23.49
N ILE A 457 -24.34 19.11 -23.47
CA ILE A 457 -23.36 19.28 -24.55
C ILE A 457 -22.62 17.96 -24.82
N SER A 458 -21.84 17.91 -25.89
CA SER A 458 -21.02 16.71 -26.23
C SER A 458 -19.55 17.05 -26.30
N ARG A 459 -18.71 16.17 -25.77
CA ARG A 459 -17.24 16.23 -25.96
C ARG A 459 -16.84 15.66 -27.32
N THR A 460 -15.96 16.34 -28.03
CA THR A 460 -15.40 15.86 -29.31
C THR A 460 -14.20 14.93 -29.06
N ARG A 461 -13.84 14.12 -30.04
CA ARG A 461 -12.63 13.24 -29.95
C ARG A 461 -11.31 14.01 -29.75
N GLY A 462 -11.28 15.28 -30.16
CA GLY A 462 -10.11 16.16 -29.99
C GLY A 462 -10.08 17.00 -28.72
N GLY A 463 -10.95 16.70 -27.73
CA GLY A 463 -10.99 17.39 -26.45
C GLY A 463 -11.88 18.65 -26.42
N GLY A 464 -12.46 19.07 -27.54
CA GLY A 464 -13.37 20.22 -27.59
C GLY A 464 -14.82 19.88 -27.23
N TYR A 465 -15.69 20.89 -27.25
CA TYR A 465 -17.10 20.80 -26.88
C TYR A 465 -18.00 21.33 -27.99
N ARG A 466 -19.16 20.73 -28.16
CA ARG A 466 -20.18 21.10 -29.15
C ARG A 466 -21.59 20.72 -28.66
N ARG A 467 -22.60 21.06 -29.46
CA ARG A 467 -23.99 20.70 -29.23
C ARG A 467 -24.18 19.21 -28.94
N ALA A 468 -25.09 18.85 -28.05
CA ALA A 468 -25.47 17.48 -27.76
C ALA A 468 -26.05 16.75 -29.00
N GLY A 469 -25.75 15.47 -29.15
CA GLY A 469 -26.36 14.60 -30.14
C GLY A 469 -25.89 14.80 -31.61
N VAL A 470 -24.80 15.52 -31.86
CA VAL A 470 -24.20 15.72 -33.20
C VAL A 470 -22.88 14.96 -33.35
#